data_e6d058680f8a916061b5e1337fe89ffa
#
_entry.id   e6d058680f8a916061b5e1337fe89ffa
#
_cell.length_a   1.000
_cell.length_b   1.000
_cell.length_c   1.000
_cell.angle_alpha   90.00
_cell.angle_beta   90.00
_cell.angle_gamma   90.00
#
_symmetry.space_group_name_H-M   'P 1'
#
loop_
_entity.id
_entity.type
_entity.pdbx_description
1 polymer ?
#
loop_
_entity_poly.entity_id
_entity_poly.type
_entity_poly.pdbx_seq_one_letter_code
_entity_poly.pdbx_strand_id
1 'polypeptide(L)'
;MTFAVLAQCFEQLEQTSSRKQLTTVLADLLGQVDADEIAEVSYLLQGRAAPLYEPVEFGLGERSIEKAVGQAYGVEPTEVRERYGRLGDLGLVVAELAAQAGDGTAADRPVRQVFAELRAVADLSGPGSAERKLSGLTRLLSGLDPISGKHLVRIPLGTSRLGVGDATILAAFTQSRLGGTKAEQQALEDAYNRTSDLGLLGETLWTQGLDGVKTLQVMVGRPIRPQLAERLPDVPSLLDKLGGRAHVQLKFDGVRVQLHLDRSQPRGEQVRLFSRSLESMTSMFPELVNGVLEQVQAETAILDAEALAYNPLSDEFLPFQETTRRRRKHGIGEMQAELPIKAMVFDMMYRDGQALLDRPLVDRIATLTSTVKGNEVLQAEPGEVIHDAERLELVFEEALGRGLEGLVVKRVDSPYQAGARNFNWVKLKKHSRGALEDTIDCVMLGYFLGRGKRVELGVGALLVGVYDQDNDEFVTVTRIGTGLGDEQWREVASRAAPFRSEGKPARVRSTIAPSVWVEPKIVLEVLADEITISPNHTAGYALRFPRVIRFRDADKRPEDATTLRELVELYKQQPGRTLE
;
A
#
# COMPACT_ATOMS: atom_id res chain seq x y z
N MET A 1 -12.44 -17.20 -20.54
CA MET A 1 -13.67 -16.54 -20.03
C MET A 1 -13.90 -15.22 -20.75
N THR A 2 -15.13 -14.65 -20.75
CA THR A 2 -15.40 -13.35 -21.36
C THR A 2 -15.33 -12.23 -20.34
N PHE A 3 -15.07 -11.00 -20.80
CA PHE A 3 -15.02 -9.84 -19.90
C PHE A 3 -16.39 -9.52 -19.29
N ALA A 4 -17.49 -9.83 -20.01
CA ALA A 4 -18.83 -9.66 -19.48
C ALA A 4 -19.09 -10.56 -18.25
N VAL A 5 -18.62 -11.81 -18.25
CA VAL A 5 -18.71 -12.71 -17.09
C VAL A 5 -17.90 -12.15 -15.90
N LEU A 6 -16.70 -11.63 -16.15
CA LEU A 6 -15.87 -10.99 -15.12
C LEU A 6 -16.55 -9.72 -14.56
N ALA A 7 -17.10 -8.88 -15.44
CA ALA A 7 -17.80 -7.65 -15.05
C ALA A 7 -19.08 -7.93 -14.24
N GLN A 8 -19.81 -8.99 -14.55
CA GLN A 8 -20.95 -9.46 -13.76
C GLN A 8 -20.52 -9.86 -12.33
N CYS A 9 -19.38 -10.54 -12.20
CA CYS A 9 -18.82 -10.84 -10.89
C CYS A 9 -18.44 -9.55 -10.14
N PHE A 10 -17.82 -8.58 -10.82
CA PHE A 10 -17.50 -7.27 -10.23
C PHE A 10 -18.75 -6.55 -9.70
N GLU A 11 -19.87 -6.63 -10.43
CA GLU A 11 -21.15 -6.09 -10.00
C GLU A 11 -21.66 -6.77 -8.73
N GLN A 12 -21.55 -8.10 -8.63
CA GLN A 12 -21.93 -8.85 -7.43
C GLN A 12 -21.02 -8.49 -6.24
N LEU A 13 -19.72 -8.33 -6.46
CA LEU A 13 -18.77 -7.93 -5.42
C LEU A 13 -19.09 -6.53 -4.89
N GLU A 14 -19.37 -5.55 -5.77
CA GLU A 14 -19.72 -4.19 -5.39
C GLU A 14 -20.98 -4.13 -4.50
N GLN A 15 -21.96 -5.01 -4.74
CA GLN A 15 -23.20 -5.10 -3.98
C GLN A 15 -23.06 -5.92 -2.69
N THR A 16 -21.90 -6.55 -2.45
CA THR A 16 -21.69 -7.45 -1.33
C THR A 16 -21.03 -6.72 -0.15
N SER A 17 -21.62 -6.82 1.02
CA SER A 17 -21.15 -6.16 2.26
C SER A 17 -20.47 -7.11 3.26
N SER A 18 -20.34 -8.40 2.94
CA SER A 18 -19.78 -9.43 3.81
C SER A 18 -18.52 -10.04 3.20
N ARG A 19 -17.41 -10.01 3.95
CA ARG A 19 -16.14 -10.62 3.51
C ARG A 19 -16.29 -12.10 3.13
N LYS A 20 -17.04 -12.87 3.93
CA LYS A 20 -17.27 -14.28 3.62
C LYS A 20 -17.99 -14.47 2.29
N GLN A 21 -18.99 -13.64 1.99
CA GLN A 21 -19.69 -13.67 0.72
C GLN A 21 -18.78 -13.23 -0.44
N LEU A 22 -17.97 -12.16 -0.25
CA LEU A 22 -16.95 -11.75 -1.23
C LEU A 22 -16.01 -12.90 -1.58
N THR A 23 -15.48 -13.61 -0.58
CA THR A 23 -14.61 -14.77 -0.82
C THR A 23 -15.32 -15.87 -1.60
N THR A 24 -16.59 -16.16 -1.29
CA THR A 24 -17.37 -17.18 -2.00
C THR A 24 -17.62 -16.78 -3.46
N VAL A 25 -18.08 -15.55 -3.72
CA VAL A 25 -18.31 -15.04 -5.08
C VAL A 25 -17.03 -15.11 -5.92
N LEU A 26 -15.90 -14.69 -5.33
CA LEU A 26 -14.59 -14.79 -5.99
C LEU A 26 -14.18 -16.24 -6.24
N ALA A 27 -14.35 -17.15 -5.28
CA ALA A 27 -13.98 -18.55 -5.42
C ALA A 27 -14.80 -19.23 -6.55
N ASP A 28 -16.08 -18.91 -6.67
CA ASP A 28 -16.96 -19.42 -7.72
C ASP A 28 -16.53 -18.91 -9.12
N LEU A 29 -16.15 -17.62 -9.22
CA LEU A 29 -15.57 -17.07 -10.45
C LEU A 29 -14.25 -17.76 -10.79
N LEU A 30 -13.32 -17.82 -9.83
CA LEU A 30 -11.97 -18.36 -10.02
C LEU A 30 -11.99 -19.85 -10.37
N GLY A 31 -13.02 -20.59 -9.94
CA GLY A 31 -13.27 -21.97 -10.35
C GLY A 31 -13.51 -22.15 -11.86
N GLN A 32 -13.92 -21.09 -12.54
CA GLN A 32 -14.23 -21.07 -13.99
C GLN A 32 -13.08 -20.50 -14.83
N VAL A 33 -12.01 -19.98 -14.19
CA VAL A 33 -10.87 -19.37 -14.88
C VAL A 33 -9.86 -20.43 -15.27
N ASP A 34 -9.41 -20.41 -16.51
CA ASP A 34 -8.35 -21.29 -17.00
C ASP A 34 -6.95 -20.82 -16.54
N ALA A 35 -5.99 -21.74 -16.55
CA ALA A 35 -4.62 -21.49 -16.09
C ALA A 35 -3.91 -20.38 -16.89
N ASP A 36 -4.27 -20.19 -18.13
CA ASP A 36 -3.70 -19.19 -19.03
C ASP A 36 -4.39 -17.82 -18.96
N GLU A 37 -5.43 -17.67 -18.12
CA GLU A 37 -6.14 -16.40 -17.90
C GLU A 37 -6.06 -15.91 -16.43
N ILE A 38 -5.60 -16.76 -15.52
CA ILE A 38 -5.67 -16.44 -14.07
C ILE A 38 -4.83 -15.24 -13.68
N ALA A 39 -3.71 -15.00 -14.36
CA ALA A 39 -2.86 -13.84 -14.07
C ALA A 39 -3.59 -12.53 -14.41
N GLU A 40 -4.16 -12.44 -15.60
CA GLU A 40 -4.90 -11.26 -16.06
C GLU A 40 -6.13 -11.00 -15.18
N VAL A 41 -6.88 -12.04 -14.86
CA VAL A 41 -8.02 -11.94 -13.93
C VAL A 41 -7.59 -11.44 -12.57
N SER A 42 -6.46 -11.92 -12.05
CA SER A 42 -5.92 -11.49 -10.76
C SER A 42 -5.55 -10.01 -10.74
N TYR A 43 -4.92 -9.50 -11.79
CA TYR A 43 -4.60 -8.08 -11.90
C TYR A 43 -5.85 -7.21 -12.07
N LEU A 44 -6.83 -7.66 -12.86
CA LEU A 44 -8.11 -6.95 -13.03
C LEU A 44 -8.91 -6.89 -11.72
N LEU A 45 -8.88 -7.94 -10.89
CA LEU A 45 -9.44 -7.93 -9.53
C LEU A 45 -8.77 -6.89 -8.63
N GLN A 46 -7.48 -6.63 -8.83
CA GLN A 46 -6.77 -5.54 -8.16
C GLN A 46 -7.02 -4.16 -8.80
N GLY A 47 -7.83 -4.07 -9.87
CA GLY A 47 -8.08 -2.85 -10.64
C GLY A 47 -6.87 -2.39 -11.45
N ARG A 48 -6.06 -3.33 -11.97
CA ARG A 48 -4.79 -3.06 -12.64
C ARG A 48 -4.66 -3.82 -13.96
N ALA A 49 -3.80 -3.30 -14.84
CA ALA A 49 -3.39 -3.97 -16.07
C ALA A 49 -1.95 -4.54 -15.98
N ALA A 50 -1.39 -4.63 -14.77
CA ALA A 50 -0.06 -5.17 -14.49
C ALA A 50 0.10 -5.42 -12.98
N PRO A 51 1.13 -6.19 -12.55
CA PRO A 51 1.54 -6.25 -11.14
C PRO A 51 1.85 -4.86 -10.59
N LEU A 52 1.66 -4.67 -9.28
CA LEU A 52 1.84 -3.38 -8.61
C LEU A 52 3.24 -2.79 -8.78
N TYR A 53 4.26 -3.63 -8.84
CA TYR A 53 5.66 -3.23 -8.94
C TYR A 53 6.12 -2.85 -10.36
N GLU A 54 5.32 -3.15 -11.38
CA GLU A 54 5.59 -2.65 -12.72
C GLU A 54 5.16 -1.19 -12.84
N PRO A 55 5.98 -0.31 -13.44
CA PRO A 55 5.67 1.11 -13.58
C PRO A 55 4.66 1.36 -14.71
N VAL A 56 3.58 0.60 -14.72
CA VAL A 56 2.52 0.67 -15.72
C VAL A 56 1.39 1.53 -15.19
N GLU A 57 1.22 2.70 -15.81
CA GLU A 57 0.20 3.68 -15.44
C GLU A 57 -0.55 4.17 -16.66
N PHE A 58 -1.85 4.30 -16.53
CA PHE A 58 -2.64 4.90 -17.61
C PHE A 58 -2.26 6.36 -17.82
N GLY A 59 -1.93 7.10 -16.76
CA GLY A 59 -1.51 8.50 -16.86
C GLY A 59 -2.55 9.41 -17.51
N LEU A 60 -3.83 9.01 -17.48
CA LEU A 60 -4.97 9.77 -17.95
C LEU A 60 -5.64 10.44 -16.74
N GLY A 61 -5.68 11.76 -16.74
CA GLY A 61 -6.48 12.49 -15.77
C GLY A 61 -7.98 12.31 -16.04
N GLU A 62 -8.79 12.48 -15.01
CA GLU A 62 -10.26 12.33 -15.04
C GLU A 62 -10.91 13.02 -16.24
N ARG A 63 -10.50 14.28 -16.54
CA ARG A 63 -11.01 15.03 -17.71
C ARG A 63 -10.69 14.37 -19.06
N SER A 64 -9.57 13.64 -19.15
CA SER A 64 -9.22 12.91 -20.37
C SER A 64 -10.10 11.66 -20.53
N ILE A 65 -10.44 11.03 -19.41
CA ILE A 65 -11.33 9.88 -19.39
C ILE A 65 -12.76 10.30 -19.71
N GLU A 66 -13.25 11.44 -19.16
CA GLU A 66 -14.54 12.05 -19.55
C GLU A 66 -14.64 12.27 -21.07
N LYS A 67 -13.56 12.78 -21.70
CA LYS A 67 -13.51 12.94 -23.16
C LYS A 67 -13.57 11.61 -23.91
N ALA A 68 -12.85 10.59 -23.42
CA ALA A 68 -12.89 9.25 -24.03
C ALA A 68 -14.29 8.65 -23.95
N VAL A 69 -14.98 8.82 -22.82
CA VAL A 69 -16.37 8.40 -22.63
C VAL A 69 -17.29 9.16 -23.60
N GLY A 70 -17.18 10.48 -23.69
CA GLY A 70 -17.98 11.28 -24.63
C GLY A 70 -17.81 10.81 -26.07
N GLN A 71 -16.57 10.59 -26.50
CA GLN A 71 -16.27 10.08 -27.84
C GLN A 71 -16.81 8.65 -28.09
N ALA A 72 -16.74 7.78 -27.08
CA ALA A 72 -17.20 6.39 -27.21
C ALA A 72 -18.72 6.29 -27.42
N TYR A 73 -19.48 7.18 -26.81
CA TYR A 73 -20.95 7.17 -26.84
C TYR A 73 -21.57 8.32 -27.64
N GLY A 74 -20.76 9.13 -28.33
CA GLY A 74 -21.24 10.20 -29.20
C GLY A 74 -21.93 11.36 -28.46
N VAL A 75 -21.51 11.65 -27.23
CA VAL A 75 -22.01 12.76 -26.40
C VAL A 75 -20.91 13.77 -26.09
N GLU A 76 -21.30 15.04 -25.85
CA GLU A 76 -20.33 16.07 -25.50
C GLU A 76 -19.71 15.84 -24.11
N PRO A 77 -18.41 16.15 -23.91
CA PRO A 77 -17.77 16.00 -22.61
C PRO A 77 -18.43 16.79 -21.47
N THR A 78 -19.14 17.87 -21.77
CA THR A 78 -19.94 18.64 -20.82
C THR A 78 -21.12 17.83 -20.28
N GLU A 79 -21.80 17.08 -21.13
CA GLU A 79 -22.88 16.18 -20.72
C GLU A 79 -22.37 15.03 -19.85
N VAL A 80 -21.22 14.44 -20.19
CA VAL A 80 -20.57 13.42 -19.33
C VAL A 80 -20.31 13.98 -17.94
N ARG A 81 -19.79 15.23 -17.86
CA ARG A 81 -19.50 15.89 -16.59
C ARG A 81 -20.75 16.21 -15.78
N GLU A 82 -21.84 16.66 -16.40
CA GLU A 82 -23.11 16.92 -15.74
C GLU A 82 -23.67 15.62 -15.12
N ARG A 83 -23.67 14.52 -15.90
CA ARG A 83 -24.08 13.20 -15.39
C ARG A 83 -23.17 12.72 -14.27
N TYR A 84 -21.84 12.90 -14.40
CA TYR A 84 -20.88 12.56 -13.37
C TYR A 84 -21.11 13.38 -12.08
N GLY A 85 -21.40 14.68 -12.19
CA GLY A 85 -21.75 15.51 -11.04
C GLY A 85 -23.01 15.03 -10.31
N ARG A 86 -23.97 14.46 -11.04
CA ARG A 86 -25.21 13.88 -10.50
C ARG A 86 -25.00 12.50 -9.85
N LEU A 87 -24.29 11.62 -10.54
CA LEU A 87 -24.12 10.21 -10.15
C LEU A 87 -22.94 9.97 -9.20
N GLY A 88 -21.92 10.85 -9.21
CA GLY A 88 -20.72 10.73 -8.39
C GLY A 88 -19.78 9.59 -8.77
N ASP A 89 -20.04 8.91 -9.90
CA ASP A 89 -19.25 7.77 -10.39
C ASP A 89 -19.27 7.74 -11.93
N LEU A 90 -18.08 7.79 -12.53
CA LEU A 90 -17.99 7.78 -14.00
C LEU A 90 -18.35 6.41 -14.61
N GLY A 91 -18.20 5.33 -13.84
CA GLY A 91 -18.66 3.99 -14.23
C GLY A 91 -20.18 3.95 -14.39
N LEU A 92 -20.93 4.58 -13.46
CA LEU A 92 -22.39 4.69 -13.58
C LEU A 92 -22.79 5.54 -14.78
N VAL A 93 -22.05 6.61 -15.09
CA VAL A 93 -22.28 7.41 -16.31
C VAL A 93 -22.10 6.56 -17.56
N VAL A 94 -21.04 5.76 -17.63
CA VAL A 94 -20.81 4.84 -18.75
C VAL A 94 -21.92 3.82 -18.86
N ALA A 95 -22.41 3.25 -17.77
CA ALA A 95 -23.52 2.31 -17.79
C ALA A 95 -24.81 2.95 -18.35
N GLU A 96 -25.16 4.19 -17.92
CA GLU A 96 -26.30 4.93 -18.48
C GLU A 96 -26.17 5.21 -19.98
N LEU A 97 -24.99 5.65 -20.42
CA LEU A 97 -24.72 5.97 -21.83
C LEU A 97 -24.73 4.72 -22.70
N ALA A 98 -24.12 3.62 -22.24
CA ALA A 98 -24.13 2.35 -22.94
C ALA A 98 -25.57 1.79 -23.10
N ALA A 99 -26.40 1.89 -22.05
CA ALA A 99 -27.79 1.47 -22.10
C ALA A 99 -28.63 2.33 -23.09
N GLN A 100 -28.32 3.62 -23.22
CA GLN A 100 -29.01 4.53 -24.15
C GLN A 100 -28.57 4.33 -25.61
N ALA A 101 -27.31 3.94 -25.84
CA ALA A 101 -26.81 3.69 -27.19
C ALA A 101 -27.50 2.52 -27.90
N GLY A 102 -28.22 1.68 -27.14
CA GLY A 102 -28.94 0.50 -27.65
C GLY A 102 -27.97 -0.63 -27.97
N ASP A 103 -28.52 -1.81 -28.22
CA ASP A 103 -27.79 -3.03 -28.56
C ASP A 103 -27.02 -2.94 -29.89
N GLY A 104 -25.94 -2.23 -29.87
CA GLY A 104 -24.82 -2.70 -30.64
C GLY A 104 -24.50 -4.09 -30.06
N THR A 105 -24.40 -5.11 -30.88
CA THR A 105 -23.97 -6.45 -30.49
C THR A 105 -22.76 -6.31 -29.58
N ALA A 106 -22.99 -6.28 -28.26
CA ALA A 106 -21.94 -6.21 -27.28
C ALA A 106 -21.03 -7.40 -27.55
N ALA A 107 -19.91 -7.15 -28.17
CA ALA A 107 -18.99 -8.22 -28.51
C ALA A 107 -18.53 -8.81 -27.18
N ASP A 108 -18.87 -10.08 -26.96
CA ASP A 108 -18.47 -10.86 -25.79
C ASP A 108 -16.96 -11.14 -25.89
N ARG A 109 -16.18 -10.12 -25.51
CA ARG A 109 -14.73 -10.07 -25.71
C ARG A 109 -14.04 -10.95 -24.67
N PRO A 110 -13.08 -11.80 -25.07
CA PRO A 110 -12.25 -12.54 -24.12
C PRO A 110 -11.54 -11.61 -23.12
N VAL A 111 -11.46 -12.01 -21.85
CA VAL A 111 -10.75 -11.25 -20.80
C VAL A 111 -9.31 -10.93 -21.21
N ARG A 112 -8.59 -11.90 -21.79
CA ARG A 112 -7.21 -11.73 -22.28
C ARG A 112 -7.09 -10.63 -23.34
N GLN A 113 -8.06 -10.53 -24.24
CA GLN A 113 -8.06 -9.47 -25.25
C GLN A 113 -8.26 -8.10 -24.62
N VAL A 114 -9.25 -7.96 -23.72
CA VAL A 114 -9.51 -6.70 -23.01
C VAL A 114 -8.31 -6.28 -22.15
N PHE A 115 -7.70 -7.25 -21.45
CA PHE A 115 -6.49 -7.00 -20.66
C PHE A 115 -5.32 -6.55 -21.53
N ALA A 116 -5.05 -7.23 -22.65
CA ALA A 116 -3.97 -6.87 -23.57
C ALA A 116 -4.16 -5.47 -24.17
N GLU A 117 -5.40 -5.10 -24.50
CA GLU A 117 -5.72 -3.75 -25.02
C GLU A 117 -5.57 -2.69 -23.91
N LEU A 118 -6.01 -2.96 -22.67
CA LEU A 118 -5.78 -2.08 -21.52
C LEU A 118 -4.29 -1.89 -21.27
N ARG A 119 -3.51 -2.98 -21.30
CA ARG A 119 -2.07 -2.94 -21.15
C ARG A 119 -1.41 -2.12 -22.25
N ALA A 120 -1.80 -2.33 -23.49
CA ALA A 120 -1.27 -1.58 -24.64
C ALA A 120 -1.55 -0.07 -24.50
N VAL A 121 -2.73 0.32 -23.99
CA VAL A 121 -3.04 1.72 -23.71
C VAL A 121 -2.15 2.28 -22.60
N ALA A 122 -1.94 1.52 -21.53
CA ALA A 122 -1.13 1.96 -20.40
C ALA A 122 0.36 2.13 -20.78
N ASP A 123 0.90 1.25 -21.62
CA ASP A 123 2.31 1.25 -22.06
C ASP A 123 2.66 2.38 -23.06
N LEU A 124 1.67 3.05 -23.65
CA LEU A 124 1.93 4.18 -24.54
C LEU A 124 2.69 5.30 -23.81
N SER A 125 3.80 5.74 -24.40
CA SER A 125 4.67 6.78 -23.84
C SER A 125 5.18 7.74 -24.92
N GLY A 126 5.88 8.80 -24.52
CA GLY A 126 6.46 9.79 -25.41
C GLY A 126 5.46 10.82 -25.98
N PRO A 127 5.91 11.68 -26.91
CA PRO A 127 5.09 12.76 -27.50
C PRO A 127 3.80 12.23 -28.12
N GLY A 128 2.66 12.88 -27.82
CA GLY A 128 1.32 12.50 -28.32
C GLY A 128 0.74 11.23 -27.66
N SER A 129 1.37 10.69 -26.62
CA SER A 129 0.85 9.50 -25.93
C SER A 129 -0.51 9.74 -25.27
N ALA A 130 -0.76 10.92 -24.75
CA ALA A 130 -2.03 11.25 -24.11
C ALA A 130 -3.22 11.10 -25.07
N GLU A 131 -3.09 11.58 -26.31
CA GLU A 131 -4.14 11.46 -27.33
C GLU A 131 -4.31 10.03 -27.82
N ARG A 132 -3.20 9.32 -28.01
CA ARG A 132 -3.25 7.89 -28.35
C ARG A 132 -3.88 7.03 -27.25
N LYS A 133 -3.59 7.33 -25.97
CA LYS A 133 -4.23 6.69 -24.81
C LYS A 133 -5.72 6.97 -24.78
N LEU A 134 -6.11 8.21 -25.01
CA LEU A 134 -7.51 8.62 -25.09
C LEU A 134 -8.24 7.84 -26.19
N SER A 135 -7.71 7.81 -27.41
CA SER A 135 -8.28 7.07 -28.54
C SER A 135 -8.35 5.57 -28.29
N GLY A 136 -7.32 5.01 -27.62
CA GLY A 136 -7.31 3.61 -27.20
C GLY A 136 -8.43 3.29 -26.21
N LEU A 137 -8.61 4.14 -25.19
CA LEU A 137 -9.68 3.98 -24.20
C LEU A 137 -11.07 4.16 -24.84
N THR A 138 -11.25 5.15 -25.73
CA THR A 138 -12.47 5.33 -26.51
C THR A 138 -12.87 4.05 -27.23
N ARG A 139 -11.92 3.44 -27.96
CA ARG A 139 -12.16 2.19 -28.69
C ARG A 139 -12.49 1.00 -27.75
N LEU A 140 -11.82 0.93 -26.58
CA LEU A 140 -12.12 -0.09 -25.58
C LEU A 140 -13.54 0.01 -25.03
N LEU A 141 -14.02 1.22 -24.77
CA LEU A 141 -15.37 1.48 -24.24
C LEU A 141 -16.47 1.26 -25.28
N SER A 142 -16.16 1.51 -26.56
CA SER A 142 -17.15 1.37 -27.65
C SER A 142 -17.62 -0.06 -27.80
N GLY A 143 -18.94 -0.28 -27.79
CA GLY A 143 -19.57 -1.57 -28.03
C GLY A 143 -19.52 -2.54 -26.85
N LEU A 144 -19.21 -2.08 -25.64
CA LEU A 144 -19.38 -2.85 -24.40
C LEU A 144 -20.81 -2.73 -23.88
N ASP A 145 -21.27 -3.80 -23.23
CA ASP A 145 -22.51 -3.76 -22.46
C ASP A 145 -22.37 -2.81 -21.26
N PRO A 146 -23.49 -2.34 -20.66
CA PRO A 146 -23.47 -1.34 -19.59
C PRO A 146 -22.62 -1.75 -18.38
N ILE A 147 -22.64 -3.02 -17.96
CA ILE A 147 -21.91 -3.51 -16.79
C ILE A 147 -20.42 -3.59 -17.10
N SER A 148 -20.06 -4.13 -18.27
CA SER A 148 -18.67 -4.20 -18.73
C SER A 148 -18.05 -2.79 -18.86
N GLY A 149 -18.77 -1.85 -19.47
CA GLY A 149 -18.33 -0.46 -19.61
C GLY A 149 -18.12 0.23 -18.26
N LYS A 150 -19.07 0.03 -17.32
CA LYS A 150 -18.99 0.53 -15.94
C LYS A 150 -17.69 0.13 -15.27
N HIS A 151 -17.37 -1.15 -15.26
CA HIS A 151 -16.20 -1.65 -14.55
C HIS A 151 -14.90 -1.40 -15.32
N LEU A 152 -14.92 -1.42 -16.64
CA LEU A 152 -13.73 -1.15 -17.44
C LEU A 152 -13.21 0.28 -17.24
N VAL A 153 -14.07 1.30 -17.26
CA VAL A 153 -13.64 2.69 -17.11
C VAL A 153 -13.06 2.99 -15.73
N ARG A 154 -13.44 2.23 -14.71
CA ARG A 154 -12.93 2.38 -13.34
C ARG A 154 -11.48 1.90 -13.18
N ILE A 155 -10.97 1.02 -14.07
CA ILE A 155 -9.59 0.54 -14.02
C ILE A 155 -8.60 1.69 -14.26
N PRO A 156 -8.65 2.44 -15.38
CA PRO A 156 -7.75 3.58 -15.58
C PRO A 156 -7.96 4.73 -14.59
N LEU A 157 -9.13 4.81 -13.94
CA LEU A 157 -9.40 5.74 -12.85
C LEU A 157 -8.79 5.30 -11.50
N GLY A 158 -8.38 4.04 -11.36
CA GLY A 158 -7.91 3.48 -10.09
C GLY A 158 -9.00 3.34 -9.03
N THR A 159 -10.27 3.22 -9.44
CA THR A 159 -11.45 3.22 -8.55
C THR A 159 -12.32 1.98 -8.74
N SER A 160 -11.74 0.79 -8.70
CA SER A 160 -12.44 -0.48 -9.00
C SER A 160 -13.68 -0.76 -8.11
N ARG A 161 -13.69 -0.27 -6.86
CA ARG A 161 -14.81 -0.37 -5.89
C ARG A 161 -15.31 -1.79 -5.61
N LEU A 162 -14.47 -2.80 -5.76
CA LEU A 162 -14.86 -4.20 -5.58
C LEU A 162 -14.94 -4.63 -4.11
N GLY A 163 -14.40 -3.82 -3.19
CA GLY A 163 -14.34 -4.16 -1.76
C GLY A 163 -13.42 -5.34 -1.44
N VAL A 164 -12.57 -5.78 -2.38
CA VAL A 164 -11.65 -6.90 -2.19
C VAL A 164 -10.21 -6.39 -2.04
N GLY A 165 -9.49 -7.02 -1.12
CA GLY A 165 -8.04 -6.84 -0.96
C GLY A 165 -7.30 -8.12 -1.28
N ASP A 166 -5.97 -8.06 -1.28
CA ASP A 166 -5.11 -9.22 -1.58
C ASP A 166 -5.44 -10.44 -0.73
N ALA A 167 -5.69 -10.24 0.58
CA ALA A 167 -6.06 -11.33 1.51
C ALA A 167 -7.38 -12.02 1.13
N THR A 168 -8.34 -11.27 0.58
CA THR A 168 -9.62 -11.85 0.11
C THR A 168 -9.40 -12.67 -1.16
N ILE A 169 -8.55 -12.20 -2.07
CA ILE A 169 -8.19 -12.93 -3.30
C ILE A 169 -7.44 -14.23 -2.94
N LEU A 170 -6.47 -14.16 -2.01
CA LEU A 170 -5.75 -15.34 -1.53
C LEU A 170 -6.67 -16.37 -0.87
N ALA A 171 -7.62 -15.92 -0.06
CA ALA A 171 -8.64 -16.79 0.53
C ALA A 171 -9.53 -17.44 -0.55
N ALA A 172 -9.89 -16.69 -1.59
CA ALA A 172 -10.65 -17.22 -2.72
C ALA A 172 -9.84 -18.24 -3.55
N PHE A 173 -8.53 -18.02 -3.77
CA PHE A 173 -7.65 -19.02 -4.37
C PHE A 173 -7.64 -20.32 -3.56
N THR A 174 -7.49 -20.20 -2.23
CA THR A 174 -7.50 -21.36 -1.34
C THR A 174 -8.83 -22.12 -1.40
N GLN A 175 -9.95 -21.41 -1.38
CA GLN A 175 -11.29 -22.01 -1.44
C GLN A 175 -11.59 -22.63 -2.81
N SER A 176 -11.12 -22.02 -3.89
CA SER A 176 -11.40 -22.46 -5.27
C SER A 176 -10.59 -23.69 -5.69
N ARG A 177 -9.32 -23.79 -5.28
CA ARG A 177 -8.36 -24.78 -5.80
C ARG A 177 -7.81 -25.76 -4.76
N LEU A 178 -8.01 -25.48 -3.47
CA LEU A 178 -7.50 -26.27 -2.36
C LEU A 178 -8.64 -26.66 -1.41
N GLY A 179 -8.31 -27.24 -0.29
CA GLY A 179 -9.29 -27.66 0.71
C GLY A 179 -9.85 -26.54 1.60
N GLY A 180 -9.36 -25.31 1.46
CA GLY A 180 -9.78 -24.16 2.26
C GLY A 180 -9.22 -24.17 3.70
N THR A 181 -8.16 -24.91 3.95
CA THR A 181 -7.54 -25.00 5.28
C THR A 181 -6.69 -23.76 5.58
N LYS A 182 -6.55 -23.44 6.87
CA LYS A 182 -5.70 -22.33 7.32
C LYS A 182 -4.21 -22.53 6.93
N ALA A 183 -3.73 -23.76 6.91
CA ALA A 183 -2.35 -24.08 6.52
C ALA A 183 -2.09 -23.81 5.02
N GLU A 184 -3.05 -24.14 4.17
CA GLU A 184 -3.00 -23.84 2.74
C GLU A 184 -3.03 -22.34 2.48
N GLN A 185 -3.92 -21.62 3.16
CA GLN A 185 -3.97 -20.17 3.06
C GLN A 185 -2.65 -19.54 3.48
N GLN A 186 -2.05 -19.97 4.60
CA GLN A 186 -0.75 -19.47 5.06
C GLN A 186 0.35 -19.71 4.02
N ALA A 187 0.38 -20.87 3.37
CA ALA A 187 1.37 -21.16 2.33
C ALA A 187 1.23 -20.21 1.12
N LEU A 188 0.00 -19.87 0.71
CA LEU A 188 -0.24 -18.87 -0.34
C LEU A 188 0.19 -17.47 0.10
N GLU A 189 -0.14 -17.08 1.33
CA GLU A 189 0.26 -15.79 1.90
C GLU A 189 1.79 -15.66 1.97
N ASP A 190 2.49 -16.69 2.41
CA ASP A 190 3.96 -16.71 2.48
C ASP A 190 4.60 -16.56 1.09
N ALA A 191 4.09 -17.29 0.09
CA ALA A 191 4.56 -17.18 -1.29
C ALA A 191 4.27 -15.78 -1.88
N TYR A 192 3.07 -15.25 -1.64
CA TYR A 192 2.69 -13.91 -2.06
C TYR A 192 3.56 -12.83 -1.39
N ASN A 193 3.86 -12.97 -0.12
CA ASN A 193 4.73 -12.04 0.60
C ASN A 193 6.17 -12.02 0.05
N ARG A 194 6.64 -13.13 -0.52
CA ARG A 194 7.97 -13.22 -1.17
C ARG A 194 8.00 -12.67 -2.58
N THR A 195 6.89 -12.74 -3.32
CA THR A 195 6.83 -12.40 -4.76
C THR A 195 6.05 -11.14 -5.07
N SER A 196 5.14 -10.73 -4.20
CA SER A 196 4.21 -9.60 -4.37
C SER A 196 3.41 -9.63 -5.68
N ASP A 197 3.15 -10.82 -6.21
CA ASP A 197 2.55 -11.04 -7.54
C ASP A 197 1.44 -12.08 -7.48
N LEU A 198 0.17 -11.61 -7.49
CA LEU A 198 -1.00 -12.49 -7.47
C LEU A 198 -1.19 -13.25 -8.79
N GLY A 199 -0.77 -12.65 -9.91
CA GLY A 199 -0.83 -13.33 -11.21
C GLY A 199 0.10 -14.53 -11.25
N LEU A 200 1.39 -14.34 -10.91
CA LEU A 200 2.36 -15.43 -10.81
C LEU A 200 1.90 -16.52 -9.83
N LEU A 201 1.39 -16.10 -8.66
CA LEU A 201 0.89 -17.03 -7.66
C LEU A 201 -0.28 -17.86 -8.20
N GLY A 202 -1.23 -17.19 -8.87
CA GLY A 202 -2.38 -17.84 -9.52
C GLY A 202 -1.93 -18.83 -10.59
N GLU A 203 -1.08 -18.43 -11.53
CA GLU A 203 -0.54 -19.32 -12.56
C GLU A 203 0.14 -20.55 -11.97
N THR A 204 0.97 -20.34 -10.95
CA THR A 204 1.67 -21.44 -10.28
C THR A 204 0.68 -22.39 -9.60
N LEU A 205 -0.32 -21.84 -8.90
CA LEU A 205 -1.35 -22.64 -8.23
C LEU A 205 -2.19 -23.44 -9.22
N TRP A 206 -2.57 -22.84 -10.36
CA TRP A 206 -3.41 -23.49 -11.38
C TRP A 206 -2.67 -24.57 -12.16
N THR A 207 -1.36 -24.41 -12.39
CA THR A 207 -0.54 -25.34 -13.19
C THR A 207 0.19 -26.38 -12.37
N GLN A 208 0.64 -26.05 -11.16
CA GLN A 208 1.52 -26.89 -10.34
C GLN A 208 0.95 -27.21 -8.95
N GLY A 209 -0.22 -26.66 -8.62
CA GLY A 209 -0.84 -26.85 -7.32
C GLY A 209 -0.07 -26.20 -6.16
N LEU A 210 -0.42 -26.58 -4.92
CA LEU A 210 0.19 -26.05 -3.70
C LEU A 210 1.69 -26.33 -3.60
N ASP A 211 2.14 -27.47 -4.11
CA ASP A 211 3.56 -27.83 -4.06
C ASP A 211 4.41 -26.90 -4.94
N GLY A 212 3.91 -26.51 -6.11
CA GLY A 212 4.53 -25.48 -6.93
C GLY A 212 4.60 -24.14 -6.20
N VAL A 213 3.53 -23.74 -5.54
CA VAL A 213 3.48 -22.48 -4.77
C VAL A 213 4.53 -22.44 -3.66
N LYS A 214 4.74 -23.55 -2.95
CA LYS A 214 5.76 -23.65 -1.91
C LYS A 214 7.20 -23.51 -2.42
N THR A 215 7.43 -23.74 -3.72
CA THR A 215 8.76 -23.56 -4.33
C THR A 215 9.04 -22.13 -4.78
N LEU A 216 8.04 -21.24 -4.76
CA LEU A 216 8.23 -19.85 -5.13
C LEU A 216 9.21 -19.16 -4.18
N GLN A 217 10.29 -18.64 -4.77
CA GLN A 217 11.36 -17.95 -4.06
C GLN A 217 11.35 -16.45 -4.39
N VAL A 218 12.11 -15.69 -3.62
CA VAL A 218 12.37 -14.28 -3.91
C VAL A 218 13.10 -14.14 -5.25
N MET A 219 12.76 -13.11 -6.00
CA MET A 219 13.31 -12.84 -7.33
C MET A 219 13.71 -11.38 -7.43
N VAL A 220 14.91 -11.12 -7.96
CA VAL A 220 15.32 -9.75 -8.26
C VAL A 220 14.34 -9.14 -9.28
N GLY A 221 13.97 -7.88 -9.06
CA GLY A 221 12.97 -7.20 -9.88
C GLY A 221 11.52 -7.35 -9.43
N ARG A 222 11.25 -8.23 -8.44
CA ARG A 222 9.95 -8.36 -7.76
C ARG A 222 10.11 -8.03 -6.28
N PRO A 223 9.43 -6.99 -5.76
CA PRO A 223 9.64 -6.58 -4.38
C PRO A 223 9.09 -7.61 -3.40
N ILE A 224 9.80 -7.75 -2.29
CA ILE A 224 9.38 -8.55 -1.14
C ILE A 224 8.49 -7.66 -0.26
N ARG A 225 7.39 -8.19 0.26
CA ARG A 225 6.58 -7.43 1.22
C ARG A 225 7.39 -7.11 2.47
N PRO A 226 7.49 -5.83 2.85
CA PRO A 226 8.35 -5.42 3.95
C PRO A 226 7.93 -6.06 5.28
N GLN A 227 8.90 -6.53 6.06
CA GLN A 227 8.66 -6.84 7.47
C GLN A 227 8.41 -5.55 8.23
N LEU A 228 7.43 -5.56 9.13
CA LEU A 228 7.01 -4.43 9.92
C LEU A 228 7.41 -4.62 11.40
N ALA A 229 7.71 -3.51 12.07
CA ALA A 229 8.04 -3.52 13.48
C ALA A 229 6.79 -3.35 14.34
N GLU A 230 6.66 -4.17 15.37
CA GLU A 230 5.72 -3.95 16.47
C GLU A 230 6.18 -2.77 17.34
N ARG A 231 5.37 -2.39 18.29
CA ARG A 231 5.69 -1.35 19.26
C ARG A 231 5.68 -1.93 20.66
N LEU A 232 6.64 -1.55 21.48
CA LEU A 232 6.66 -1.79 22.91
C LEU A 232 6.99 -0.47 23.65
N PRO A 233 6.46 -0.30 24.90
CA PRO A 233 6.52 0.97 25.59
C PRO A 233 7.85 1.23 26.30
N ASP A 234 8.48 0.17 26.79
CA ASP A 234 9.61 0.29 27.68
C ASP A 234 10.74 -0.69 27.35
N VAL A 235 11.95 -0.29 27.75
CA VAL A 235 13.19 -1.01 27.47
C VAL A 235 13.28 -2.35 28.22
N PRO A 236 12.92 -2.46 29.51
CA PRO A 236 13.04 -3.72 30.23
C PRO A 236 12.18 -4.85 29.65
N SER A 237 10.89 -4.58 29.38
CA SER A 237 10.00 -5.57 28.79
C SER A 237 10.39 -5.97 27.37
N LEU A 238 11.09 -5.10 26.66
CA LEU A 238 11.54 -5.34 25.30
C LEU A 238 12.67 -6.40 25.27
N LEU A 239 13.69 -6.27 26.09
CA LEU A 239 14.80 -7.23 26.15
C LEU A 239 14.33 -8.59 26.60
N ASP A 240 13.45 -8.68 27.60
CA ASP A 240 12.88 -9.94 28.06
C ASP A 240 12.12 -10.67 26.94
N LYS A 241 11.29 -9.97 26.19
CA LYS A 241 10.56 -10.55 25.03
C LYS A 241 11.50 -11.02 23.91
N LEU A 242 12.65 -10.41 23.75
CA LEU A 242 13.64 -10.78 22.74
C LEU A 242 14.65 -11.84 23.22
N GLY A 243 14.51 -12.34 24.44
CA GLY A 243 15.36 -13.41 25.00
C GLY A 243 16.65 -12.93 25.63
N GLY A 244 16.65 -11.73 26.21
CA GLY A 244 17.76 -11.15 26.98
C GLY A 244 18.88 -10.54 26.12
N ARG A 245 18.75 -10.58 24.79
CA ARG A 245 19.68 -9.92 23.85
C ARG A 245 18.96 -9.45 22.60
N ALA A 246 19.38 -8.32 22.08
CA ALA A 246 18.75 -7.72 20.91
C ALA A 246 19.78 -7.08 19.98
N HIS A 247 19.50 -7.11 18.69
CA HIS A 247 20.22 -6.35 17.68
C HIS A 247 19.52 -5.00 17.52
N VAL A 248 20.24 -3.91 17.69
CA VAL A 248 19.71 -2.55 17.74
C VAL A 248 20.24 -1.74 16.58
N GLN A 249 19.34 -1.13 15.83
CA GLN A 249 19.64 -0.22 14.73
C GLN A 249 18.94 1.12 14.94
N LEU A 250 19.50 2.18 14.38
CA LEU A 250 18.90 3.52 14.42
C LEU A 250 17.59 3.53 13.62
N LYS A 251 16.60 4.24 14.16
CA LYS A 251 15.35 4.48 13.46
C LYS A 251 15.37 5.85 12.80
N PHE A 252 15.53 5.82 11.49
CA PHE A 252 15.46 7.00 10.65
C PHE A 252 14.01 7.35 10.30
N ASP A 253 13.75 8.63 10.04
CA ASP A 253 12.45 9.14 9.56
C ASP A 253 12.57 9.55 8.08
N GLY A 254 12.57 8.57 7.22
CA GLY A 254 12.75 8.73 5.78
C GLY A 254 11.70 7.97 4.96
N VAL A 255 12.03 7.66 3.73
CA VAL A 255 11.22 6.84 2.82
C VAL A 255 11.86 5.46 2.70
N ARG A 256 11.15 4.43 3.18
CA ARG A 256 11.62 3.05 3.03
C ARG A 256 11.68 2.66 1.56
N VAL A 257 12.79 2.11 1.15
CA VAL A 257 13.07 1.70 -0.21
C VAL A 257 13.73 0.32 -0.25
N GLN A 258 13.24 -0.54 -1.12
CA GLN A 258 13.91 -1.77 -1.49
C GLN A 258 14.78 -1.52 -2.71
N LEU A 259 16.06 -1.91 -2.65
CA LEU A 259 17.04 -1.73 -3.70
C LEU A 259 17.31 -3.11 -4.33
N HIS A 260 17.03 -3.26 -5.61
CA HIS A 260 17.27 -4.48 -6.38
C HIS A 260 18.36 -4.23 -7.40
N LEU A 261 19.36 -5.10 -7.43
CA LEU A 261 20.46 -5.10 -8.40
C LEU A 261 20.45 -6.40 -9.22
N ASP A 262 20.53 -6.28 -10.53
CA ASP A 262 20.78 -7.38 -11.45
C ASP A 262 21.69 -6.88 -12.57
N ARG A 263 23.00 -7.19 -12.48
CA ARG A 263 24.01 -6.73 -13.45
C ARG A 263 23.89 -7.41 -14.80
N SER A 264 23.15 -8.51 -14.91
CA SER A 264 22.90 -9.20 -16.18
C SER A 264 21.92 -8.46 -17.09
N GLN A 265 21.15 -7.51 -16.52
CA GLN A 265 20.20 -6.69 -17.29
C GLN A 265 20.92 -5.64 -18.14
N PRO A 266 20.28 -5.15 -19.22
CA PRO A 266 20.80 -4.05 -20.02
C PRO A 266 21.13 -2.82 -19.17
N ARG A 267 22.13 -2.04 -19.62
CA ARG A 267 22.50 -0.80 -18.94
C ARG A 267 21.29 0.15 -18.81
N GLY A 268 21.02 0.60 -17.60
CA GLY A 268 19.85 1.43 -17.27
C GLY A 268 18.66 0.64 -16.71
N GLU A 269 18.66 -0.69 -16.81
CA GLU A 269 17.64 -1.59 -16.24
C GLU A 269 18.19 -2.46 -15.09
N GLN A 270 19.50 -2.33 -14.80
CA GLN A 270 20.22 -3.14 -13.81
C GLN A 270 19.76 -2.90 -12.37
N VAL A 271 19.18 -1.74 -12.09
CA VAL A 271 18.72 -1.37 -10.75
C VAL A 271 17.24 -1.02 -10.79
N ARG A 272 16.50 -1.58 -9.83
CA ARG A 272 15.10 -1.23 -9.58
C ARG A 272 14.92 -0.85 -8.12
N LEU A 273 14.17 0.22 -7.88
CA LEU A 273 13.85 0.73 -6.56
C LEU A 273 12.35 0.61 -6.33
N PHE A 274 11.96 0.09 -5.16
CA PHE A 274 10.55 -0.08 -4.81
C PHE A 274 10.23 0.58 -3.48
N SER A 275 9.08 1.24 -3.42
CA SER A 275 8.56 1.84 -2.19
C SER A 275 8.06 0.77 -1.20
N ARG A 276 7.75 1.21 0.01
CA ARG A 276 7.06 0.39 1.02
C ARG A 276 5.72 -0.18 0.50
N SER A 277 5.02 0.57 -0.34
CA SER A 277 3.79 0.14 -1.02
C SER A 277 4.04 -0.69 -2.26
N LEU A 278 5.28 -1.10 -2.53
CA LEU A 278 5.73 -1.96 -3.64
C LEU A 278 5.71 -1.30 -5.02
N GLU A 279 5.50 -0.01 -5.09
CA GLU A 279 5.51 0.74 -6.35
C GLU A 279 6.93 1.07 -6.80
N SER A 280 7.16 1.12 -8.10
CA SER A 280 8.46 1.51 -8.65
C SER A 280 8.78 2.98 -8.34
N MET A 281 9.98 3.20 -7.80
CA MET A 281 10.55 4.53 -7.51
C MET A 281 11.85 4.79 -8.28
N THR A 282 12.23 3.91 -9.19
CA THR A 282 13.53 3.92 -9.86
C THR A 282 13.86 5.26 -10.50
N SER A 283 12.91 5.84 -11.24
CA SER A 283 13.10 7.13 -11.91
C SER A 283 13.18 8.33 -10.96
N MET A 284 12.71 8.19 -9.70
CA MET A 284 12.64 9.30 -8.75
C MET A 284 13.98 9.56 -8.05
N PHE A 285 14.85 8.54 -7.96
CA PHE A 285 16.10 8.58 -7.19
C PHE A 285 17.29 8.07 -8.00
N PRO A 286 17.72 8.80 -9.04
CA PRO A 286 18.85 8.39 -9.89
C PRO A 286 20.16 8.27 -9.11
N GLU A 287 20.35 9.05 -8.03
CA GLU A 287 21.49 8.92 -7.15
C GLU A 287 21.56 7.57 -6.43
N LEU A 288 20.42 7.03 -5.99
CA LEU A 288 20.38 5.70 -5.39
C LEU A 288 20.65 4.60 -6.42
N VAL A 289 20.19 4.78 -7.67
CA VAL A 289 20.51 3.86 -8.77
C VAL A 289 22.02 3.80 -8.99
N ASN A 290 22.69 4.95 -9.07
CA ASN A 290 24.15 5.03 -9.22
C ASN A 290 24.86 4.46 -7.98
N GLY A 291 24.42 4.81 -6.79
CA GLY A 291 24.97 4.28 -5.53
C GLY A 291 24.90 2.76 -5.45
N VAL A 292 23.80 2.14 -5.89
CA VAL A 292 23.69 0.67 -5.97
C VAL A 292 24.73 0.09 -6.93
N LEU A 293 24.88 0.68 -8.12
CA LEU A 293 25.85 0.20 -9.11
C LEU A 293 27.30 0.34 -8.64
N GLU A 294 27.65 1.39 -7.92
CA GLU A 294 29.00 1.70 -7.49
C GLU A 294 29.39 1.02 -6.19
N GLN A 295 28.47 0.94 -5.22
CA GLN A 295 28.77 0.56 -3.85
C GLN A 295 28.36 -0.88 -3.49
N VAL A 296 27.52 -1.55 -4.28
CA VAL A 296 27.09 -2.94 -4.01
C VAL A 296 27.98 -3.96 -4.72
N GLN A 297 28.73 -4.72 -3.95
CA GLN A 297 29.67 -5.74 -4.43
C GLN A 297 28.96 -7.11 -4.58
N ALA A 298 28.09 -7.21 -5.59
CA ALA A 298 27.36 -8.41 -5.95
C ALA A 298 26.94 -8.35 -7.43
N GLU A 299 26.68 -9.50 -8.04
CA GLU A 299 26.06 -9.57 -9.37
C GLU A 299 24.54 -9.36 -9.26
N THR A 300 23.94 -9.94 -8.22
CA THR A 300 22.51 -9.78 -7.93
C THR A 300 22.28 -9.55 -6.45
N ALA A 301 21.41 -8.60 -6.09
CA ALA A 301 21.13 -8.28 -4.69
C ALA A 301 19.71 -7.74 -4.47
N ILE A 302 19.17 -7.97 -3.26
CA ILE A 302 17.98 -7.29 -2.73
C ILE A 302 18.31 -6.77 -1.34
N LEU A 303 18.19 -5.46 -1.18
CA LEU A 303 18.52 -4.73 0.05
C LEU A 303 17.30 -3.97 0.55
N ASP A 304 17.19 -3.80 1.86
CA ASP A 304 16.15 -3.00 2.52
C ASP A 304 16.80 -1.76 3.16
N ALA A 305 16.31 -0.59 2.84
CA ALA A 305 16.94 0.66 3.22
C ALA A 305 15.91 1.74 3.56
N GLU A 306 16.37 2.78 4.24
CA GLU A 306 15.64 4.04 4.45
C GLU A 306 16.34 5.15 3.69
N ALA A 307 15.65 5.78 2.73
CA ALA A 307 16.15 6.90 1.96
C ALA A 307 15.84 8.22 2.68
N LEU A 308 16.83 9.09 2.79
CA LEU A 308 16.78 10.32 3.57
C LEU A 308 17.40 11.48 2.79
N ALA A 309 16.68 12.59 2.74
CA ALA A 309 17.28 13.84 2.29
C ALA A 309 18.26 14.35 3.36
N TYR A 310 19.37 14.91 2.92
CA TYR A 310 20.36 15.48 3.83
C TYR A 310 20.86 16.85 3.34
N ASN A 311 21.36 17.62 4.28
CA ASN A 311 22.03 18.89 3.98
C ASN A 311 23.50 18.60 3.61
N PRO A 312 23.95 18.85 2.38
CA PRO A 312 25.33 18.54 1.97
C PRO A 312 26.41 19.38 2.68
N LEU A 313 26.02 20.48 3.33
CA LEU A 313 26.96 21.36 4.05
C LEU A 313 27.18 20.92 5.49
N SER A 314 26.14 20.40 6.16
CA SER A 314 26.23 19.96 7.57
C SER A 314 26.22 18.43 7.72
N ASP A 315 25.94 17.67 6.66
CA ASP A 315 25.72 16.21 6.63
C ASP A 315 24.59 15.75 7.58
N GLU A 316 23.68 16.67 7.95
CA GLU A 316 22.53 16.38 8.78
C GLU A 316 21.35 15.90 7.94
N PHE A 317 20.64 14.88 8.44
CA PHE A 317 19.42 14.41 7.80
C PHE A 317 18.29 15.42 7.97
N LEU A 318 17.57 15.64 6.89
CA LEU A 318 16.42 16.53 6.87
C LEU A 318 15.14 15.80 7.30
N PRO A 319 14.12 16.53 7.78
CA PRO A 319 12.84 15.94 8.16
C PRO A 319 12.19 15.15 6.99
N PHE A 320 11.37 14.16 7.35
CA PHE A 320 10.62 13.31 6.40
C PHE A 320 9.92 14.08 5.27
N GLN A 321 9.34 15.25 5.59
CA GLN A 321 8.64 16.09 4.60
C GLN A 321 9.57 16.50 3.46
N GLU A 322 10.83 16.80 3.73
CA GLU A 322 11.81 17.17 2.70
C GLU A 322 12.16 15.93 1.84
N THR A 323 12.33 14.77 2.45
CA THR A 323 12.54 13.51 1.71
C THR A 323 11.36 13.19 0.79
N THR A 324 10.12 13.42 1.26
CA THR A 324 8.93 13.16 0.43
C THR A 324 8.78 14.12 -0.74
N ARG A 325 9.31 15.35 -0.66
CA ARG A 325 9.36 16.28 -1.80
C ARG A 325 10.14 15.73 -2.99
N ARG A 326 11.06 14.79 -2.73
CA ARG A 326 11.83 14.07 -3.75
C ARG A 326 11.01 13.03 -4.53
N ARG A 327 9.87 12.57 -4.02
CA ARG A 327 8.97 11.65 -4.70
C ARG A 327 8.18 12.36 -5.81
N ARG A 328 8.87 12.70 -6.91
CA ARG A 328 8.30 13.41 -8.06
C ARG A 328 8.64 12.68 -9.36
N LYS A 329 7.77 12.83 -10.35
CA LYS A 329 7.98 12.29 -11.71
C LYS A 329 8.62 13.31 -12.67
N HIS A 330 8.68 14.60 -12.26
CA HIS A 330 9.17 15.70 -13.09
C HIS A 330 10.12 16.60 -12.30
N GLY A 331 11.08 17.27 -12.98
CA GLY A 331 12.04 18.18 -12.36
C GLY A 331 13.07 17.46 -11.45
N ILE A 332 13.40 16.19 -11.75
CA ILE A 332 14.21 15.33 -10.89
C ILE A 332 15.63 15.86 -10.72
N GLY A 333 16.27 16.35 -11.81
CA GLY A 333 17.65 16.82 -11.76
C GLY A 333 17.84 18.08 -10.91
N GLU A 334 16.91 19.04 -10.97
CA GLU A 334 16.94 20.24 -10.13
C GLU A 334 16.78 19.87 -8.66
N MET A 335 15.83 18.98 -8.37
CA MET A 335 15.57 18.51 -7.00
C MET A 335 16.72 17.66 -6.44
N GLN A 336 17.45 16.92 -7.28
CA GLN A 336 18.62 16.15 -6.85
C GLN A 336 19.75 17.08 -6.35
N ALA A 337 19.94 18.22 -7.00
CA ALA A 337 20.93 19.21 -6.57
C ALA A 337 20.49 19.95 -5.28
N GLU A 338 19.19 20.25 -5.15
CA GLU A 338 18.64 20.95 -3.99
C GLU A 338 18.56 20.06 -2.74
N LEU A 339 18.12 18.82 -2.91
CA LEU A 339 17.84 17.87 -1.85
C LEU A 339 18.49 16.51 -2.15
N PRO A 340 19.79 16.34 -2.02
CA PRO A 340 20.44 15.07 -2.24
C PRO A 340 19.96 14.00 -1.24
N ILE A 341 20.00 12.74 -1.67
CA ILE A 341 19.49 11.58 -0.91
C ILE A 341 20.64 10.65 -0.56
N LYS A 342 20.66 10.16 0.68
CA LYS A 342 21.40 8.98 1.13
C LYS A 342 20.44 7.87 1.51
N ALA A 343 20.86 6.62 1.41
CA ALA A 343 20.09 5.47 1.89
C ALA A 343 20.85 4.70 2.97
N MET A 344 20.20 4.56 4.12
CA MET A 344 20.68 3.76 5.25
C MET A 344 20.21 2.32 5.06
N VAL A 345 21.11 1.44 4.69
CA VAL A 345 20.80 0.03 4.36
C VAL A 345 20.88 -0.80 5.63
N PHE A 346 19.75 -1.35 6.06
CA PHE A 346 19.60 -2.00 7.37
C PHE A 346 19.30 -3.50 7.32
N ASP A 347 19.07 -4.08 6.14
CA ASP A 347 18.95 -5.53 5.96
C ASP A 347 19.29 -5.95 4.52
N MET A 348 19.61 -7.24 4.34
CA MET A 348 19.88 -7.85 3.04
C MET A 348 19.10 -9.15 2.89
N MET A 349 18.30 -9.24 1.84
CA MET A 349 17.34 -10.33 1.67
C MET A 349 17.75 -11.34 0.60
N TYR A 350 18.67 -10.96 -0.29
CA TYR A 350 19.12 -11.82 -1.39
C TYR A 350 20.51 -11.37 -1.88
N ARG A 351 21.37 -12.33 -2.22
CA ARG A 351 22.69 -12.10 -2.84
C ARG A 351 23.08 -13.27 -3.73
N ASP A 352 23.47 -12.99 -4.97
CA ASP A 352 24.16 -13.90 -5.90
C ASP A 352 23.55 -15.31 -5.96
N GLY A 353 22.24 -15.39 -6.19
CA GLY A 353 21.49 -16.64 -6.27
C GLY A 353 20.99 -17.20 -4.92
N GLN A 354 21.36 -16.59 -3.80
CA GLN A 354 20.98 -17.07 -2.47
C GLN A 354 19.92 -16.18 -1.81
N ALA A 355 18.76 -16.74 -1.50
CA ALA A 355 17.78 -16.11 -0.63
C ALA A 355 18.28 -16.12 0.82
N LEU A 356 18.23 -14.98 1.48
CA LEU A 356 18.73 -14.81 2.85
C LEU A 356 17.61 -14.67 3.89
N LEU A 357 16.34 -14.65 3.46
CA LEU A 357 15.20 -14.39 4.34
C LEU A 357 15.18 -15.33 5.55
N ASP A 358 15.45 -16.61 5.32
CA ASP A 358 15.39 -17.64 6.36
C ASP A 358 16.69 -17.72 7.23
N ARG A 359 17.70 -16.89 6.91
CA ARG A 359 18.94 -16.80 7.71
C ARG A 359 18.71 -15.94 8.96
N PRO A 360 19.45 -16.23 10.06
CA PRO A 360 19.49 -15.35 11.23
C PRO A 360 19.81 -13.89 10.84
N LEU A 361 19.26 -12.93 11.57
CA LEU A 361 19.52 -11.51 11.32
C LEU A 361 21.02 -11.18 11.32
N VAL A 362 21.78 -11.71 12.27
CA VAL A 362 23.23 -11.45 12.35
C VAL A 362 23.99 -11.88 11.11
N ASP A 363 23.60 -12.98 10.47
CA ASP A 363 24.22 -13.47 9.24
C ASP A 363 23.87 -12.55 8.05
N ARG A 364 22.63 -12.05 8.01
CA ARG A 364 22.20 -11.10 6.99
C ARG A 364 22.93 -9.77 7.12
N ILE A 365 23.13 -9.29 8.36
CA ILE A 365 23.89 -8.05 8.62
C ILE A 365 25.37 -8.23 8.28
N ALA A 366 25.98 -9.37 8.61
CA ALA A 366 27.36 -9.65 8.21
C ALA A 366 27.50 -9.68 6.68
N THR A 367 26.54 -10.28 5.99
CA THR A 367 26.49 -10.30 4.52
C THR A 367 26.31 -8.89 3.97
N LEU A 368 25.40 -8.09 4.53
CA LEU A 368 25.19 -6.68 4.17
C LEU A 368 26.50 -5.88 4.28
N THR A 369 27.16 -5.92 5.43
CA THR A 369 28.38 -5.15 5.70
C THR A 369 29.54 -5.56 4.78
N SER A 370 29.60 -6.85 4.41
CA SER A 370 30.60 -7.32 3.45
C SER A 370 30.29 -6.91 2.00
N THR A 371 29.03 -6.60 1.69
CA THR A 371 28.56 -6.36 0.31
C THR A 371 28.44 -4.87 -0.03
N VAL A 372 27.96 -4.03 0.88
CA VAL A 372 27.86 -2.58 0.67
C VAL A 372 29.15 -1.93 1.12
N LYS A 373 29.80 -1.20 0.20
CA LYS A 373 31.09 -0.53 0.41
C LYS A 373 30.96 0.97 0.23
N GLY A 374 31.75 1.71 1.02
CA GLY A 374 31.68 3.18 1.04
C GLY A 374 30.49 3.69 1.86
N ASN A 375 30.26 4.99 1.80
CA ASN A 375 29.20 5.69 2.54
C ASN A 375 28.74 6.98 1.83
N GLU A 376 29.02 7.07 0.54
CA GLU A 376 28.75 8.28 -0.25
C GLU A 376 27.24 8.45 -0.45
N VAL A 377 26.57 7.40 -0.96
CA VAL A 377 25.12 7.38 -1.22
C VAL A 377 24.44 6.28 -0.41
N LEU A 378 25.00 5.06 -0.43
CA LEU A 378 24.54 3.96 0.39
C LEU A 378 25.43 3.84 1.62
N GLN A 379 24.83 3.76 2.79
CA GLN A 379 25.52 3.51 4.04
C GLN A 379 24.93 2.27 4.71
N ALA A 380 25.75 1.26 4.93
CA ALA A 380 25.34 0.11 5.72
C ALA A 380 25.10 0.54 7.18
N GLU A 381 23.96 0.13 7.73
CA GLU A 381 23.59 0.32 9.13
C GLU A 381 23.73 -1.02 9.88
N PRO A 382 24.93 -1.38 10.35
CA PRO A 382 25.18 -2.68 10.94
C PRO A 382 24.51 -2.84 12.31
N GLY A 383 24.23 -1.71 13.01
CA GLY A 383 23.74 -1.74 14.38
C GLY A 383 24.71 -2.38 15.37
N GLU A 384 24.24 -2.68 16.56
CA GLU A 384 24.99 -3.38 17.61
C GLU A 384 24.12 -4.42 18.32
N VAL A 385 24.75 -5.48 18.87
CA VAL A 385 24.07 -6.46 19.73
C VAL A 385 24.19 -6.01 21.18
N ILE A 386 23.05 -5.80 21.83
CA ILE A 386 22.95 -5.31 23.22
C ILE A 386 22.38 -6.43 24.10
N HIS A 387 22.92 -6.55 25.33
CA HIS A 387 22.57 -7.57 26.29
C HIS A 387 21.97 -7.02 27.60
N ASP A 388 21.99 -5.70 27.78
CA ASP A 388 21.53 -5.04 29.00
C ASP A 388 20.67 -3.81 28.71
N ALA A 389 19.80 -3.48 29.65
CA ALA A 389 18.84 -2.39 29.51
C ALA A 389 19.52 -0.99 29.58
N GLU A 390 20.57 -0.86 30.38
CA GLU A 390 21.27 0.43 30.57
C GLU A 390 21.94 0.87 29.26
N ARG A 391 22.61 -0.07 28.57
CA ARG A 391 23.20 0.20 27.26
C ARG A 391 22.13 0.55 26.23
N LEU A 392 20.99 -0.18 26.25
CA LEU A 392 19.88 0.10 25.30
C LEU A 392 19.27 1.48 25.53
N GLU A 393 19.10 1.90 26.81
CA GLU A 393 18.62 3.25 27.14
C GLU A 393 19.62 4.32 26.70
N LEU A 394 20.91 4.10 26.92
CA LEU A 394 21.94 5.02 26.47
C LEU A 394 21.94 5.21 24.95
N VAL A 395 21.89 4.11 24.19
CA VAL A 395 21.82 4.17 22.71
C VAL A 395 20.53 4.86 22.24
N PHE A 396 19.44 4.66 22.97
CA PHE A 396 18.18 5.34 22.67
C PHE A 396 18.28 6.85 22.90
N GLU A 397 18.86 7.29 24.00
CA GLU A 397 19.10 8.72 24.29
C GLU A 397 20.07 9.34 23.27
N GLU A 398 21.14 8.63 22.90
CA GLU A 398 22.08 9.04 21.85
C GLU A 398 21.35 9.24 20.50
N ALA A 399 20.47 8.32 20.12
CA ALA A 399 19.68 8.42 18.89
C ALA A 399 18.76 9.65 18.91
N LEU A 400 18.07 9.90 20.03
CA LEU A 400 17.23 11.09 20.20
C LEU A 400 18.03 12.39 20.19
N GLY A 401 19.22 12.38 20.81
CA GLY A 401 20.14 13.53 20.81
C GLY A 401 20.63 13.90 19.40
N ARG A 402 20.68 12.92 18.48
CA ARG A 402 21.00 13.12 17.06
C ARG A 402 19.78 13.50 16.21
N GLY A 403 18.61 13.72 16.82
CA GLY A 403 17.39 14.08 16.11
C GLY A 403 16.69 12.92 15.38
N LEU A 404 17.06 11.67 15.69
CA LEU A 404 16.43 10.48 15.10
C LEU A 404 15.12 10.14 15.80
N GLU A 405 14.28 9.34 15.13
CA GLU A 405 12.96 8.94 15.64
C GLU A 405 13.04 8.00 16.86
N GLY A 406 14.17 7.30 17.00
CA GLY A 406 14.44 6.33 18.04
C GLY A 406 15.24 5.14 17.54
N LEU A 407 14.82 3.92 17.90
CA LEU A 407 15.50 2.68 17.56
C LEU A 407 14.55 1.65 16.92
N VAL A 408 15.11 0.76 16.11
CA VAL A 408 14.50 -0.52 15.74
C VAL A 408 15.30 -1.63 16.39
N VAL A 409 14.66 -2.35 17.30
CA VAL A 409 15.25 -3.41 18.11
C VAL A 409 14.77 -4.75 17.55
N LYS A 410 15.69 -5.62 17.18
CA LYS A 410 15.41 -6.83 16.42
C LYS A 410 15.91 -8.07 17.18
N ARG A 411 15.19 -9.18 17.05
CA ARG A 411 15.65 -10.47 17.56
C ARG A 411 16.86 -10.95 16.75
N VAL A 412 17.95 -11.26 17.42
CA VAL A 412 19.28 -11.55 16.85
C VAL A 412 19.27 -12.73 15.87
N ASP A 413 18.51 -13.77 16.18
CA ASP A 413 18.42 -15.03 15.45
C ASP A 413 17.17 -15.16 14.57
N SER A 414 16.41 -14.06 14.41
CA SER A 414 15.17 -14.11 13.64
C SER A 414 15.40 -14.11 12.12
N PRO A 415 14.57 -14.85 11.37
CA PRO A 415 14.46 -14.70 9.92
C PRO A 415 13.84 -13.34 9.56
N TYR A 416 13.98 -12.94 8.30
CA TYR A 416 13.19 -11.86 7.72
C TYR A 416 11.81 -12.41 7.32
N GLN A 417 10.79 -12.05 8.05
CA GLN A 417 9.43 -12.52 7.81
C GLN A 417 8.67 -11.54 6.91
N ALA A 418 8.71 -11.78 5.61
CA ALA A 418 8.06 -10.96 4.61
C ALA A 418 6.57 -10.73 4.92
N GLY A 419 6.12 -9.47 4.88
CA GLY A 419 4.74 -9.07 5.15
C GLY A 419 4.30 -9.18 6.62
N ALA A 420 5.09 -9.80 7.48
CA ALA A 420 4.72 -10.00 8.88
C ALA A 420 4.93 -8.75 9.73
N ARG A 421 4.07 -8.62 10.74
CA ARG A 421 4.22 -7.70 11.86
C ARG A 421 4.22 -8.54 13.14
N ASN A 422 5.35 -8.60 13.81
CA ASN A 422 5.52 -9.38 15.02
C ASN A 422 6.71 -8.85 15.84
N PHE A 423 6.90 -9.43 17.04
CA PHE A 423 7.95 -9.02 17.97
C PHE A 423 9.38 -9.40 17.55
N ASN A 424 9.63 -9.95 16.36
CA ASN A 424 10.99 -10.08 15.86
C ASN A 424 11.63 -8.73 15.57
N TRP A 425 10.82 -7.72 15.22
CA TRP A 425 11.20 -6.33 15.07
C TRP A 425 10.31 -5.46 15.95
N VAL A 426 10.93 -4.63 16.77
CA VAL A 426 10.25 -3.71 17.69
C VAL A 426 10.78 -2.31 17.49
N LYS A 427 9.90 -1.34 17.35
CA LYS A 427 10.25 0.08 17.31
C LYS A 427 10.15 0.68 18.70
N LEU A 428 11.22 1.33 19.13
CA LEU A 428 11.31 2.14 20.35
C LEU A 428 11.39 3.61 19.93
N LYS A 429 10.40 4.40 20.32
CA LYS A 429 10.30 5.82 19.97
C LYS A 429 10.27 6.68 21.23
N LYS A 430 10.63 7.95 21.08
CA LYS A 430 10.54 8.93 22.18
C LYS A 430 9.12 8.95 22.76
N HIS A 431 9.02 8.78 24.07
CA HIS A 431 7.81 9.07 24.81
C HIS A 431 7.91 10.48 25.40
N SER A 432 7.05 11.38 25.01
CA SER A 432 6.89 12.59 25.78
C SER A 432 5.95 12.34 26.94
N ARG A 433 6.26 12.93 28.07
CA ARG A 433 5.51 12.76 29.31
C ARG A 433 4.13 13.45 29.18
N GLY A 434 3.07 12.66 29.14
CA GLY A 434 1.75 13.14 29.52
C GLY A 434 0.65 13.24 28.46
N ALA A 435 0.87 12.81 27.22
CA ALA A 435 -0.17 12.64 26.21
C ALA A 435 0.22 11.47 25.29
N LEU A 436 -0.70 10.96 24.46
CA LEU A 436 -0.33 10.10 23.34
C LEU A 436 0.52 10.93 22.37
N GLU A 437 1.83 10.94 22.55
CA GLU A 437 2.74 11.70 21.69
C GLU A 437 3.10 10.94 20.42
N ASP A 438 2.65 9.71 20.31
CA ASP A 438 2.76 8.99 19.06
C ASP A 438 1.49 9.17 18.24
N THR A 439 1.71 9.44 16.98
CA THR A 439 0.63 9.53 16.02
C THR A 439 0.10 8.14 15.69
N ILE A 440 -1.19 8.06 15.45
CA ILE A 440 -1.89 6.85 15.04
C ILE A 440 -2.22 7.00 13.57
N ASP A 441 -1.74 6.09 12.75
CA ASP A 441 -2.13 6.04 11.35
C ASP A 441 -3.53 5.43 11.25
N CYS A 442 -4.50 6.26 10.92
CA CYS A 442 -5.89 5.87 10.74
C CYS A 442 -6.25 5.80 9.25
N VAL A 443 -7.25 5.03 8.93
CA VAL A 443 -7.83 4.97 7.58
C VAL A 443 -9.16 5.70 7.56
N MET A 444 -9.37 6.57 6.57
CA MET A 444 -10.65 7.25 6.37
C MET A 444 -11.69 6.24 5.87
N LEU A 445 -12.81 6.15 6.59
CA LEU A 445 -13.92 5.24 6.29
C LEU A 445 -15.17 5.97 5.78
N GLY A 446 -15.19 7.28 5.98
CA GLY A 446 -16.28 8.14 5.56
C GLY A 446 -16.16 9.55 6.14
N TYR A 447 -17.10 10.40 5.80
CA TYR A 447 -17.17 11.75 6.37
C TYR A 447 -18.61 12.21 6.61
N PHE A 448 -18.73 13.16 7.51
CA PHE A 448 -19.98 13.84 7.83
C PHE A 448 -20.00 15.18 7.12
N LEU A 449 -21.14 15.56 6.54
CA LEU A 449 -21.31 16.87 5.92
C LEU A 449 -21.18 17.98 6.97
N GLY A 450 -20.65 19.12 6.54
CA GLY A 450 -20.50 20.30 7.36
C GLY A 450 -21.84 20.85 7.84
N ARG A 451 -21.88 21.44 9.06
CA ARG A 451 -23.03 22.16 9.61
C ARG A 451 -22.60 23.57 10.01
N GLY A 452 -23.53 24.53 9.98
CA GLY A 452 -23.25 25.92 10.31
C GLY A 452 -22.17 26.52 9.40
N LYS A 453 -21.15 27.15 9.96
CA LYS A 453 -20.02 27.76 9.18
C LYS A 453 -19.24 26.76 8.32
N ARG A 454 -19.33 25.46 8.58
CA ARG A 454 -18.63 24.41 7.82
C ARG A 454 -19.42 23.87 6.62
N VAL A 455 -20.62 24.38 6.35
CA VAL A 455 -21.39 24.01 5.16
C VAL A 455 -20.60 24.35 3.89
N GLU A 456 -19.92 25.50 3.87
CA GLU A 456 -19.10 25.94 2.73
C GLU A 456 -17.84 25.07 2.50
N LEU A 457 -17.39 24.34 3.53
CA LEU A 457 -16.26 23.42 3.44
C LEU A 457 -16.65 22.02 2.92
N GLY A 458 -17.97 21.74 2.85
CA GLY A 458 -18.52 20.45 2.41
C GLY A 458 -18.35 19.31 3.42
N VAL A 459 -17.27 19.31 4.21
CA VAL A 459 -16.94 18.27 5.20
C VAL A 459 -16.89 18.87 6.61
N GLY A 460 -17.59 18.25 7.56
CA GLY A 460 -17.62 18.67 8.96
C GLY A 460 -16.77 17.80 9.90
N ALA A 461 -16.67 16.52 9.61
CA ALA A 461 -15.84 15.58 10.37
C ALA A 461 -15.55 14.32 9.54
N LEU A 462 -14.43 13.65 9.84
CA LEU A 462 -14.06 12.36 9.27
C LEU A 462 -14.49 11.23 10.23
N LEU A 463 -14.92 10.10 9.68
CA LEU A 463 -14.99 8.83 10.38
C LEU A 463 -13.72 8.05 10.01
N VAL A 464 -12.94 7.66 11.01
CA VAL A 464 -11.68 6.95 10.77
C VAL A 464 -11.62 5.66 11.58
N GLY A 465 -10.81 4.72 11.10
CA GLY A 465 -10.58 3.43 11.73
C GLY A 465 -9.15 2.99 11.68
N VAL A 466 -8.87 1.87 12.33
CA VAL A 466 -7.59 1.16 12.31
C VAL A 466 -7.78 -0.21 11.67
N TYR A 467 -6.68 -0.86 11.28
CA TYR A 467 -6.74 -2.12 10.58
C TYR A 467 -6.80 -3.31 11.55
N ASP A 468 -7.85 -4.11 11.45
CA ASP A 468 -7.99 -5.40 12.13
C ASP A 468 -7.40 -6.51 11.25
N GLN A 469 -6.16 -6.89 11.51
CA GLN A 469 -5.43 -7.89 10.72
C GLN A 469 -6.06 -9.28 10.79
N ASP A 470 -6.66 -9.64 11.94
CA ASP A 470 -7.20 -10.98 12.15
C ASP A 470 -8.46 -11.22 11.31
N ASN A 471 -9.21 -10.15 11.04
CA ASN A 471 -10.45 -10.20 10.29
C ASN A 471 -10.33 -9.57 8.89
N ASP A 472 -9.20 -8.96 8.53
CA ASP A 472 -8.99 -8.17 7.30
C ASP A 472 -10.07 -7.09 7.12
N GLU A 473 -10.36 -6.37 8.20
CA GLU A 473 -11.38 -5.32 8.24
C GLU A 473 -10.80 -4.02 8.80
N PHE A 474 -11.45 -2.91 8.50
CA PHE A 474 -11.18 -1.62 9.12
C PHE A 474 -12.25 -1.34 10.18
N VAL A 475 -11.82 -1.20 11.43
CA VAL A 475 -12.68 -1.00 12.59
C VAL A 475 -12.63 0.45 13.04
N THR A 476 -13.79 1.05 13.30
CA THR A 476 -13.87 2.47 13.68
C THR A 476 -13.21 2.74 15.02
N VAL A 477 -12.49 3.88 15.12
CA VAL A 477 -11.81 4.29 16.34
C VAL A 477 -12.16 5.70 16.79
N THR A 478 -12.54 6.60 15.88
CA THR A 478 -12.95 7.96 16.27
C THR A 478 -13.62 8.74 15.14
N ARG A 479 -14.17 9.91 15.52
CA ARG A 479 -14.59 10.97 14.59
C ARG A 479 -13.69 12.17 14.79
N ILE A 480 -13.16 12.74 13.69
CA ILE A 480 -12.21 13.85 13.74
C ILE A 480 -12.81 15.07 13.06
N GLY A 481 -12.90 16.17 13.79
CA GLY A 481 -13.37 17.45 13.27
C GLY A 481 -12.35 18.58 13.43
N THR A 482 -11.09 18.27 13.76
CA THR A 482 -10.03 19.24 14.07
C THR A 482 -8.69 18.81 13.44
N GLY A 483 -7.75 19.75 13.38
CA GLY A 483 -6.37 19.48 12.93
C GLY A 483 -6.07 19.93 11.50
N LEU A 484 -7.08 20.14 10.65
CA LEU A 484 -6.92 20.64 9.29
C LEU A 484 -7.32 22.11 9.20
N GLY A 485 -6.64 22.88 8.37
CA GLY A 485 -7.06 24.22 7.97
C GLY A 485 -8.23 24.18 6.97
N ASP A 486 -8.88 25.33 6.74
CA ASP A 486 -10.07 25.42 5.87
C ASP A 486 -9.80 24.96 4.42
N GLU A 487 -8.62 25.21 3.90
CA GLU A 487 -8.20 24.75 2.57
C GLU A 487 -8.09 23.22 2.52
N GLN A 488 -7.46 22.63 3.53
CA GLN A 488 -7.32 21.18 3.66
C GLN A 488 -8.68 20.50 3.85
N TRP A 489 -9.63 21.13 4.58
CA TRP A 489 -10.99 20.61 4.71
C TRP A 489 -11.74 20.58 3.36
N ARG A 490 -11.54 21.59 2.50
CA ARG A 490 -12.08 21.56 1.13
C ARG A 490 -11.42 20.46 0.28
N GLU A 491 -10.13 20.24 0.47
CA GLU A 491 -9.38 19.18 -0.23
C GLU A 491 -9.86 17.78 0.15
N VAL A 492 -10.31 17.54 1.40
CA VAL A 492 -10.83 16.24 1.85
C VAL A 492 -11.93 15.71 0.91
N ALA A 493 -12.90 16.54 0.56
CA ALA A 493 -14.00 16.12 -0.30
C ALA A 493 -13.51 15.71 -1.70
N SER A 494 -12.54 16.45 -2.25
CA SER A 494 -11.90 16.14 -3.54
C SER A 494 -11.11 14.85 -3.49
N ARG A 495 -10.31 14.65 -2.43
CA ARG A 495 -9.55 13.41 -2.21
C ARG A 495 -10.46 12.20 -2.02
N ALA A 496 -11.57 12.38 -1.34
CA ALA A 496 -12.53 11.30 -1.09
C ALA A 496 -13.42 10.99 -2.31
N ALA A 497 -13.59 11.94 -3.22
CA ALA A 497 -14.52 11.82 -4.35
C ALA A 497 -14.31 10.53 -5.18
N PRO A 498 -13.07 10.13 -5.54
CA PRO A 498 -12.84 8.92 -6.32
C PRO A 498 -13.21 7.63 -5.55
N PHE A 499 -13.26 7.70 -4.22
CA PHE A 499 -13.45 6.55 -3.34
C PHE A 499 -14.81 6.54 -2.63
N ARG A 500 -15.76 7.41 -3.03
CA ARG A 500 -17.12 7.40 -2.47
C ARG A 500 -17.80 6.07 -2.74
N SER A 501 -18.55 5.60 -1.74
CA SER A 501 -19.35 4.38 -1.83
C SER A 501 -20.82 4.71 -1.52
N GLU A 502 -21.75 4.09 -2.25
CA GLU A 502 -23.20 4.27 -2.01
C GLU A 502 -23.65 3.71 -0.66
N GLY A 503 -22.93 2.73 -0.15
CA GLY A 503 -23.19 2.10 1.15
C GLY A 503 -21.91 1.87 1.94
N LYS A 504 -22.04 1.19 3.06
CA LYS A 504 -20.90 0.78 3.88
C LYS A 504 -20.02 -0.20 3.11
N PRO A 505 -18.71 0.13 2.87
CA PRO A 505 -17.80 -0.78 2.20
C PRO A 505 -17.66 -2.12 2.92
N ALA A 506 -17.45 -3.20 2.17
CA ALA A 506 -17.45 -4.57 2.70
C ALA A 506 -16.37 -4.82 3.76
N ARG A 507 -15.20 -4.17 3.62
CA ARG A 507 -14.09 -4.28 4.58
C ARG A 507 -14.19 -3.29 5.74
N VAL A 508 -15.32 -2.60 5.91
CA VAL A 508 -15.53 -1.65 7.00
C VAL A 508 -16.51 -2.21 8.01
N ARG A 509 -16.05 -2.38 9.24
CA ARG A 509 -16.91 -2.72 10.38
C ARG A 509 -17.20 -1.44 11.17
N SER A 510 -18.44 -1.00 11.16
CA SER A 510 -18.88 0.23 11.81
C SER A 510 -20.34 0.14 12.26
N THR A 511 -20.62 0.63 13.45
CA THR A 511 -21.97 0.90 13.97
C THR A 511 -22.39 2.34 13.69
N ILE A 512 -21.45 3.20 13.27
CA ILE A 512 -21.67 4.61 12.99
C ILE A 512 -21.80 4.78 11.49
N ALA A 513 -22.89 5.39 11.02
CA ALA A 513 -23.09 5.73 9.62
C ALA A 513 -22.67 7.19 9.37
N PRO A 514 -21.64 7.45 8.54
CA PRO A 514 -21.30 8.80 8.09
C PRO A 514 -22.31 9.29 7.05
N SER A 515 -22.28 10.57 6.71
CA SER A 515 -23.09 11.12 5.62
C SER A 515 -22.69 10.57 4.25
N VAL A 516 -21.40 10.30 4.08
CA VAL A 516 -20.81 9.72 2.87
C VAL A 516 -19.84 8.65 3.27
N TRP A 517 -20.04 7.44 2.78
CA TRP A 517 -19.08 6.34 2.91
C TRP A 517 -17.94 6.51 1.93
N VAL A 518 -16.75 6.06 2.33
CA VAL A 518 -15.52 6.10 1.51
C VAL A 518 -14.84 4.75 1.61
N GLU A 519 -14.42 4.21 0.47
CA GLU A 519 -13.57 3.03 0.44
C GLU A 519 -12.29 3.27 1.26
N PRO A 520 -11.83 2.29 2.04
CA PRO A 520 -10.65 2.45 2.91
C PRO A 520 -9.35 2.53 2.07
N LYS A 521 -9.09 3.70 1.48
CA LYS A 521 -7.94 3.98 0.60
C LYS A 521 -7.07 5.13 1.11
N ILE A 522 -7.61 6.01 1.95
CA ILE A 522 -6.94 7.23 2.40
C ILE A 522 -6.43 7.01 3.81
N VAL A 523 -5.10 7.07 3.99
CA VAL A 523 -4.44 6.96 5.29
C VAL A 523 -4.16 8.35 5.83
N LEU A 524 -4.41 8.54 7.11
CA LEU A 524 -4.25 9.79 7.86
C LEU A 524 -3.36 9.56 9.07
N GLU A 525 -2.43 10.44 9.30
CA GLU A 525 -1.71 10.53 10.56
C GLU A 525 -2.51 11.37 11.54
N VAL A 526 -2.85 10.78 12.68
CA VAL A 526 -3.73 11.36 13.70
C VAL A 526 -2.99 11.43 15.02
N LEU A 527 -2.97 12.61 15.64
CA LEU A 527 -2.55 12.80 17.03
C LEU A 527 -3.79 12.81 17.92
N ALA A 528 -3.69 12.16 19.07
CA ALA A 528 -4.74 12.20 20.10
C ALA A 528 -4.11 12.35 21.48
N ASP A 529 -4.87 12.84 22.44
CA ASP A 529 -4.35 13.06 23.79
C ASP A 529 -4.41 11.76 24.63
N GLU A 530 -5.37 10.87 24.33
CA GLU A 530 -5.61 9.65 25.10
C GLU A 530 -6.39 8.60 24.27
N ILE A 531 -6.15 7.32 24.53
CA ILE A 531 -7.03 6.21 24.10
C ILE A 531 -7.92 5.80 25.28
N THR A 532 -9.20 5.62 25.03
CA THR A 532 -10.18 5.17 26.04
C THR A 532 -10.95 3.97 25.52
N ILE A 533 -11.45 3.10 26.41
CA ILE A 533 -12.43 2.06 26.04
C ILE A 533 -13.70 2.73 25.53
N SER A 534 -14.27 2.23 24.47
CA SER A 534 -15.47 2.80 23.86
C SER A 534 -16.39 1.70 23.30
N PRO A 535 -17.62 1.60 23.79
CA PRO A 535 -18.63 0.70 23.25
C PRO A 535 -19.19 1.18 21.90
N ASN A 536 -18.97 2.44 21.53
CA ASN A 536 -19.52 3.06 20.33
C ASN A 536 -18.68 2.81 19.08
N HIS A 537 -17.42 2.46 19.25
CA HIS A 537 -16.49 2.18 18.16
C HIS A 537 -16.19 0.69 18.06
N THR A 538 -16.16 0.18 16.85
CA THR A 538 -15.98 -1.26 16.59
C THR A 538 -14.56 -1.76 16.89
N ALA A 539 -13.59 -0.86 17.07
CA ALA A 539 -12.29 -1.19 17.67
C ALA A 539 -12.37 -1.54 19.16
N GLY A 540 -13.48 -1.22 19.85
CA GLY A 540 -13.58 -1.30 21.31
C GLY A 540 -12.89 -0.13 22.02
N TYR A 541 -12.22 0.74 21.29
CA TYR A 541 -11.46 1.88 21.79
C TYR A 541 -11.79 3.16 21.02
N ALA A 542 -11.55 4.32 21.65
CA ALA A 542 -11.71 5.64 21.04
C ALA A 542 -10.49 6.53 21.29
N LEU A 543 -10.15 7.35 20.31
CA LEU A 543 -9.16 8.42 20.45
C LEU A 543 -9.83 9.67 21.04
N ARG A 544 -9.25 10.22 22.10
CA ARG A 544 -9.72 11.45 22.76
C ARG A 544 -8.99 12.67 22.19
N PHE A 545 -9.75 13.72 21.89
CA PHE A 545 -9.25 14.96 21.30
C PHE A 545 -8.39 14.73 20.04
N PRO A 546 -8.87 13.90 19.08
CA PRO A 546 -8.12 13.56 17.89
C PRO A 546 -8.00 14.76 16.95
N ARG A 547 -6.83 14.89 16.31
CA ARG A 547 -6.57 15.91 15.28
C ARG A 547 -5.75 15.31 14.15
N VAL A 548 -6.14 15.60 12.93
CA VAL A 548 -5.38 15.17 11.74
C VAL A 548 -4.10 16.01 11.66
N ILE A 549 -2.97 15.35 11.48
CA ILE A 549 -1.67 15.98 11.26
C ILE A 549 -1.42 16.11 9.76
N ARG A 550 -1.57 15.01 9.02
CA ARG A 550 -1.37 14.97 7.55
C ARG A 550 -1.99 13.73 6.91
N PHE A 551 -2.07 13.76 5.59
CA PHE A 551 -2.40 12.59 4.79
C PHE A 551 -1.16 11.72 4.55
N ARG A 552 -1.33 10.40 4.54
CA ARG A 552 -0.28 9.39 4.38
C ARG A 552 -0.57 8.41 3.21
N ASP A 553 -1.59 8.67 2.42
CA ASP A 553 -1.98 7.82 1.28
C ASP A 553 -0.91 7.75 0.18
N ALA A 554 0.01 8.73 0.13
CA ALA A 554 1.14 8.71 -0.79
C ALA A 554 2.24 7.72 -0.39
N ASP A 555 2.37 7.37 0.88
CA ASP A 555 3.48 6.58 1.42
C ASP A 555 3.05 5.34 2.23
N LYS A 556 1.75 5.20 2.50
CA LYS A 556 1.18 4.06 3.25
C LYS A 556 -0.06 3.52 2.57
N ARG A 557 -0.15 2.20 2.48
CA ARG A 557 -1.40 1.53 2.14
C ARG A 557 -2.32 1.47 3.37
N PRO A 558 -3.63 1.32 3.18
CA PRO A 558 -4.57 1.16 4.30
C PRO A 558 -4.20 0.05 5.27
N GLU A 559 -3.70 -1.08 4.75
CA GLU A 559 -3.27 -2.24 5.55
C GLU A 559 -1.98 -1.98 6.34
N ASP A 560 -1.22 -0.93 6.00
CA ASP A 560 -0.02 -0.48 6.72
C ASP A 560 -0.34 0.54 7.82
N ALA A 561 -1.62 0.92 7.96
CA ALA A 561 -2.08 1.76 9.05
C ALA A 561 -1.89 1.09 10.42
N THR A 562 -2.07 1.83 11.49
CA THR A 562 -2.03 1.28 12.85
C THR A 562 -3.02 0.12 12.96
N THR A 563 -2.56 -1.01 13.48
CA THR A 563 -3.42 -2.17 13.66
C THR A 563 -4.22 -2.07 14.96
N LEU A 564 -5.31 -2.86 15.02
CA LEU A 564 -6.08 -2.99 16.27
C LEU A 564 -5.20 -3.49 17.42
N ARG A 565 -4.28 -4.40 17.17
CA ARG A 565 -3.35 -4.90 18.19
C ARG A 565 -2.41 -3.80 18.69
N GLU A 566 -1.85 -2.99 17.80
CA GLU A 566 -1.02 -1.83 18.18
C GLU A 566 -1.83 -0.83 19.00
N LEU A 567 -3.07 -0.56 18.60
CA LEU A 567 -3.95 0.34 19.35
C LEU A 567 -4.21 -0.16 20.78
N VAL A 568 -4.44 -1.46 20.94
CA VAL A 568 -4.63 -2.10 22.26
C VAL A 568 -3.36 -1.98 23.11
N GLU A 569 -2.20 -2.23 22.53
CA GLU A 569 -0.92 -2.06 23.24
C GLU A 569 -0.67 -0.60 23.63
N LEU A 570 -0.96 0.35 22.75
CA LEU A 570 -0.90 1.77 23.08
C LEU A 570 -1.84 2.16 24.23
N TYR A 571 -3.05 1.58 24.26
CA TYR A 571 -3.99 1.79 25.37
C TYR A 571 -3.45 1.28 26.70
N LYS A 572 -2.89 0.07 26.73
CA LYS A 572 -2.30 -0.54 27.94
C LYS A 572 -1.13 0.25 28.51
N GLN A 573 -0.43 1.00 27.66
CA GLN A 573 0.77 1.76 27.98
C GLN A 573 0.47 3.12 28.64
N GLN A 574 -0.78 3.55 28.62
CA GLN A 574 -1.15 4.84 29.22
C GLN A 574 -1.03 4.80 30.75
N PRO A 575 -0.51 5.86 31.40
CA PRO A 575 -0.37 5.91 32.86
C PRO A 575 -1.70 5.66 33.57
N GLY A 576 -1.69 4.83 34.62
CA GLY A 576 -2.86 4.55 35.47
C GLY A 576 -3.81 3.49 34.93
N ARG A 577 -3.45 2.74 33.88
CA ARG A 577 -4.24 1.64 33.34
C ARG A 577 -3.63 0.31 33.78
N THR A 578 -4.16 -0.28 34.86
CA THR A 578 -3.91 -1.70 35.22
C THR A 578 -4.83 -2.60 34.40
N LEU A 579 -4.28 -3.72 33.96
CA LEU A 579 -5.05 -4.80 33.32
C LEU A 579 -6.10 -5.34 34.32
N GLU A 580 -7.38 -5.24 33.99
CA GLU A 580 -8.36 -6.21 34.43
C GLU A 580 -8.47 -7.35 33.42
#